data_54aa5e16fce88b39d9aece68802cecfd
#
_entry.id   54aa5e16fce88b39d9aece68802cecfd
#
_cell.length_a   1.000
_cell.length_b   1.000
_cell.length_c   1.000
_cell.angle_alpha   90.00
_cell.angle_beta   90.00
_cell.angle_gamma   90.00
#
_symmetry.space_group_name_H-M   'P 1'
#
loop_
_entity.id
_entity.type
_entity.pdbx_description
1 polymer ?
#
loop_
_entity_poly.entity_id
_entity_poly.type
_entity_poly.pdbx_seq_one_letter_code
_entity_poly.pdbx_strand_id
1 'polypeptide(L)'
;MPDIGVAPHRAPSIESRESWTAACLTLAILSISYGSPLLVVVGLKPIQEALGTDRSVIALAGALVWVGTGLGGILMGWLADRIGIRFTASIGAVMMALGLAVSSTGSVWALYVGHGLLIGLLGNGAIYAPLVVYVTRWFDRRRGSALALISSGQYIAGIVWPSVFERGITLYGWQTTMLAYAAVVLAVILPLTLLCLRPSPEPLAAHAMSGDPRKGATVLGMNANLVLALICIAAFFCCIPMAVPNGHLVAFCSDLGIAPTHGAAMLSVLLACAFLSRQFWGMLADRVGGLRAVMVGSACQAVAITGFLLTQNEIGLFAVSAAFGLGFSGIIPSYVVAIRELFPSSEAAWRVPTFFFLGMSGMAFGSWLAGMLYDHFGFYAPAFAVGVFFNVANLAVIGFLVARQSSNNAKVLTTATA
;
A
#
# COMPACT_ATOMS: atom_id res chain seq x y z
N MET A 1 -47.60 -24.73 26.91
CA MET A 1 -47.40 -24.05 25.65
C MET A 1 -45.92 -23.78 25.51
N PRO A 2 -45.21 -24.36 24.55
CA PRO A 2 -43.80 -24.06 24.37
C PRO A 2 -43.66 -22.68 23.74
N ASP A 3 -42.78 -21.89 24.32
CA ASP A 3 -42.42 -20.54 23.93
C ASP A 3 -41.76 -20.61 22.54
N ILE A 4 -42.45 -20.13 21.53
CA ILE A 4 -41.91 -20.03 20.15
C ILE A 4 -40.95 -18.88 20.18
N GLY A 5 -39.67 -19.18 20.39
CA GLY A 5 -38.58 -18.20 20.31
C GLY A 5 -38.62 -17.47 18.96
N VAL A 6 -39.09 -16.22 19.01
CA VAL A 6 -39.04 -15.30 17.86
C VAL A 6 -37.55 -15.10 17.53
N ALA A 7 -37.10 -15.64 16.40
CA ALA A 7 -35.77 -15.38 15.89
C ALA A 7 -35.57 -13.85 15.79
N PRO A 8 -34.44 -13.32 16.26
CA PRO A 8 -34.23 -11.87 16.24
C PRO A 8 -34.30 -11.40 14.78
N HIS A 9 -35.28 -10.51 14.50
CA HIS A 9 -35.39 -9.83 13.22
C HIS A 9 -34.07 -9.13 12.94
N ARG A 10 -33.26 -9.71 12.06
CA ARG A 10 -32.07 -9.03 11.54
C ARG A 10 -32.54 -7.77 10.81
N ALA A 11 -32.09 -6.62 11.27
CA ALA A 11 -32.31 -5.35 10.58
C ALA A 11 -31.98 -5.49 9.06
N PRO A 12 -32.77 -4.87 8.19
CA PRO A 12 -32.51 -4.91 6.75
C PRO A 12 -31.09 -4.39 6.48
N SER A 13 -30.33 -5.11 5.63
CA SER A 13 -28.98 -4.70 5.25
C SER A 13 -29.01 -3.39 4.46
N ILE A 14 -28.05 -2.49 4.75
CA ILE A 14 -27.84 -1.25 3.98
C ILE A 14 -27.20 -1.53 2.61
N GLU A 15 -26.68 -2.75 2.37
CA GLU A 15 -26.03 -3.13 1.12
C GLU A 15 -27.02 -3.20 -0.04
N SER A 16 -26.74 -2.44 -1.08
CA SER A 16 -27.55 -2.32 -2.28
C SER A 16 -26.68 -2.38 -3.54
N ARG A 17 -27.29 -2.33 -4.71
CA ARG A 17 -26.55 -2.13 -5.98
C ARG A 17 -25.76 -0.82 -5.97
N GLU A 18 -26.26 0.21 -5.30
CA GLU A 18 -25.58 1.49 -5.18
C GLU A 18 -24.29 1.37 -4.35
N SER A 19 -24.26 0.53 -3.31
CA SER A 19 -23.07 0.25 -2.52
C SER A 19 -21.95 -0.35 -3.39
N TRP A 20 -22.27 -1.32 -4.22
CA TRP A 20 -21.30 -1.91 -5.14
C TRP A 20 -20.88 -0.93 -6.25
N THR A 21 -21.79 -0.07 -6.72
CA THR A 21 -21.46 1.00 -7.66
C THR A 21 -20.46 1.98 -7.02
N ALA A 22 -20.67 2.38 -5.77
CA ALA A 22 -19.74 3.24 -5.03
C ALA A 22 -18.36 2.58 -4.87
N ALA A 23 -18.31 1.27 -4.59
CA ALA A 23 -17.06 0.53 -4.51
C ALA A 23 -16.34 0.43 -5.87
N CYS A 24 -17.05 0.16 -6.97
CA CYS A 24 -16.47 0.12 -8.31
C CYS A 24 -15.96 1.50 -8.78
N LEU A 25 -16.70 2.57 -8.48
CA LEU A 25 -16.24 3.93 -8.75
C LEU A 25 -14.98 4.27 -7.98
N THR A 26 -14.93 3.90 -6.70
CA THR A 26 -13.75 4.06 -5.86
C THR A 26 -12.56 3.27 -6.39
N LEU A 27 -12.78 2.03 -6.83
CA LEU A 27 -11.75 1.22 -7.48
C LEU A 27 -11.18 1.92 -8.72
N ALA A 28 -12.04 2.46 -9.58
CA ALA A 28 -11.62 3.18 -10.79
C ALA A 28 -10.81 4.44 -10.44
N ILE A 29 -11.25 5.23 -9.46
CA ILE A 29 -10.53 6.43 -8.98
C ILE A 29 -9.15 6.02 -8.44
N LEU A 30 -9.06 4.98 -7.60
CA LEU A 30 -7.80 4.51 -7.04
C LEU A 30 -6.87 3.95 -8.12
N SER A 31 -7.40 3.24 -9.13
CA SER A 31 -6.60 2.68 -10.22
C SER A 31 -5.95 3.77 -11.09
N ILE A 32 -6.56 4.95 -11.18
CA ILE A 32 -5.95 6.10 -11.85
C ILE A 32 -5.04 6.86 -10.89
N SER A 33 -5.47 7.12 -9.66
CA SER A 33 -4.68 7.86 -8.66
C SER A 33 -3.29 7.24 -8.46
N TYR A 34 -3.20 5.93 -8.33
CA TYR A 34 -1.92 5.21 -8.15
C TYR A 34 -1.02 5.20 -9.39
N GLY A 35 -1.49 5.60 -10.56
CA GLY A 35 -0.64 5.82 -11.72
C GLY A 35 0.33 6.99 -11.55
N SER A 36 -0.05 8.04 -10.81
CA SER A 36 0.80 9.23 -10.64
C SER A 36 2.17 8.93 -10.02
N PRO A 37 2.31 8.18 -8.91
CA PRO A 37 3.61 7.78 -8.40
C PRO A 37 4.35 6.78 -9.29
N LEU A 38 3.64 5.95 -10.06
CA LEU A 38 4.28 4.98 -10.96
C LEU A 38 5.03 5.65 -12.11
N LEU A 39 4.68 6.88 -12.48
CA LEU A 39 5.34 7.59 -13.57
C LEU A 39 6.81 7.88 -13.24
N VAL A 40 7.14 8.26 -12.01
CA VAL A 40 8.54 8.40 -11.57
C VAL A 40 9.24 7.04 -11.49
N VAL A 41 8.54 5.99 -11.10
CA VAL A 41 9.11 4.65 -11.05
C VAL A 41 9.55 4.18 -12.45
N VAL A 42 8.68 4.31 -13.45
CA VAL A 42 8.98 3.93 -14.84
C VAL A 42 9.98 4.89 -15.47
N GLY A 43 9.85 6.18 -15.19
CA GLY A 43 10.72 7.24 -15.70
C GLY A 43 12.01 7.45 -14.91
N LEU A 44 12.32 6.63 -13.92
CA LEU A 44 13.44 6.86 -12.99
C LEU A 44 14.77 7.10 -13.71
N LYS A 45 15.15 6.24 -14.65
CA LYS A 45 16.38 6.38 -15.43
C LYS A 45 16.32 7.53 -16.44
N PRO A 46 15.29 7.67 -17.29
CA PRO A 46 15.15 8.81 -18.19
C PRO A 46 15.16 10.17 -17.48
N ILE A 47 14.52 10.29 -16.31
CA ILE A 47 14.49 11.53 -15.52
C ILE A 47 15.88 11.80 -14.92
N GLN A 48 16.55 10.77 -14.38
CA GLN A 48 17.90 10.86 -13.86
C GLN A 48 18.87 11.38 -14.92
N GLU A 49 18.88 10.79 -16.12
CA GLU A 49 19.74 11.19 -17.23
C GLU A 49 19.43 12.60 -17.71
N ALA A 50 18.16 12.98 -17.84
CA ALA A 50 17.76 14.30 -18.27
C ALA A 50 18.13 15.42 -17.27
N LEU A 51 18.14 15.14 -15.96
CA LEU A 51 18.47 16.10 -14.93
C LEU A 51 19.96 16.07 -14.52
N GLY A 52 20.73 15.10 -15.01
CA GLY A 52 22.15 14.93 -14.66
C GLY A 52 22.39 14.74 -13.16
N THR A 53 21.48 14.01 -12.48
CA THR A 53 21.50 13.81 -11.02
C THR A 53 21.71 12.36 -10.66
N ASP A 54 21.92 12.10 -9.36
CA ASP A 54 22.03 10.76 -8.81
C ASP A 54 20.66 10.05 -8.80
N ARG A 55 20.67 8.73 -8.83
CA ARG A 55 19.46 7.89 -8.81
C ARG A 55 18.68 8.05 -7.50
N SER A 56 19.38 8.20 -6.37
CA SER A 56 18.79 8.47 -5.06
C SER A 56 17.97 9.75 -5.02
N VAL A 57 18.37 10.78 -5.77
CA VAL A 57 17.65 12.05 -5.88
C VAL A 57 16.28 11.85 -6.51
N ILE A 58 16.21 11.07 -7.60
CA ILE A 58 14.92 10.78 -8.24
C ILE A 58 14.09 9.79 -7.41
N ALA A 59 14.73 8.76 -6.84
CA ALA A 59 14.08 7.81 -5.95
C ALA A 59 13.46 8.49 -4.71
N LEU A 60 14.08 9.57 -4.20
CA LEU A 60 13.55 10.37 -3.10
C LEU A 60 12.21 11.02 -3.48
N ALA A 61 12.02 11.47 -4.72
CA ALA A 61 10.73 12.02 -5.15
C ALA A 61 9.61 10.95 -5.02
N GLY A 62 9.87 9.72 -5.46
CA GLY A 62 8.95 8.59 -5.26
C GLY A 62 8.75 8.22 -3.79
N ALA A 63 9.81 8.27 -2.98
CA ALA A 63 9.77 8.02 -1.54
C ALA A 63 8.89 9.04 -0.80
N LEU A 64 8.99 10.31 -1.15
CA LEU A 64 8.20 11.39 -0.56
C LEU A 64 6.69 11.21 -0.80
N VAL A 65 6.28 10.55 -1.89
CA VAL A 65 4.86 10.22 -2.12
C VAL A 65 4.32 9.30 -1.03
N TRP A 66 5.07 8.30 -0.60
CA TRP A 66 4.64 7.37 0.45
C TRP A 66 4.45 8.07 1.80
N VAL A 67 5.45 8.85 2.21
CA VAL A 67 5.37 9.63 3.46
C VAL A 67 4.24 10.66 3.37
N GLY A 68 4.17 11.38 2.25
CA GLY A 68 3.11 12.36 1.98
C GLY A 68 1.71 11.72 2.06
N THR A 69 1.51 10.56 1.43
CA THR A 69 0.23 9.84 1.47
C THR A 69 -0.15 9.42 2.89
N GLY A 70 0.82 8.94 3.68
CA GLY A 70 0.59 8.55 5.07
C GLY A 70 0.14 9.72 5.95
N LEU A 71 0.87 10.84 5.90
CA LEU A 71 0.54 12.06 6.64
C LEU A 71 -0.72 12.73 6.10
N GLY A 72 -0.85 12.78 4.77
CA GLY A 72 -1.97 13.37 4.07
C GLY A 72 -3.30 12.67 4.38
N GLY A 73 -3.28 11.34 4.54
CA GLY A 73 -4.46 10.57 4.90
C GLY A 73 -5.09 11.01 6.21
N ILE A 74 -4.30 11.44 7.20
CA ILE A 74 -4.78 11.97 8.48
C ILE A 74 -5.40 13.36 8.27
N LEU A 75 -4.67 14.26 7.63
CA LEU A 75 -5.10 15.64 7.41
C LEU A 75 -6.34 15.70 6.52
N MET A 76 -6.34 14.99 5.42
CA MET A 76 -7.41 14.98 4.44
C MET A 76 -8.62 14.14 4.88
N GLY A 77 -8.43 13.14 5.75
CA GLY A 77 -9.52 12.47 6.43
C GLY A 77 -10.34 13.42 7.29
N TRP A 78 -9.67 14.26 8.09
CA TRP A 78 -10.32 15.33 8.86
C TRP A 78 -11.02 16.36 7.94
N LEU A 79 -10.42 16.70 6.81
CA LEU A 79 -11.07 17.60 5.83
C LEU A 79 -12.32 16.95 5.22
N ALA A 80 -12.25 15.66 4.87
CA ALA A 80 -13.37 14.91 4.30
C ALA A 80 -14.59 14.84 5.26
N ASP A 81 -14.34 14.80 6.56
CA ASP A 81 -15.42 14.85 7.56
C ASP A 81 -16.10 16.23 7.62
N ARG A 82 -15.42 17.31 7.24
CA ARG A 82 -15.96 18.68 7.24
C ARG A 82 -16.66 19.09 5.96
N ILE A 83 -16.00 18.87 4.82
CA ILE A 83 -16.49 19.33 3.51
C ILE A 83 -17.07 18.18 2.66
N GLY A 84 -17.00 16.95 3.15
CA GLY A 84 -17.47 15.76 2.48
C GLY A 84 -16.45 15.15 1.49
N ILE A 85 -16.62 13.85 1.24
CA ILE A 85 -15.71 13.05 0.42
C ILE A 85 -15.60 13.56 -1.03
N ARG A 86 -16.73 14.04 -1.59
CA ARG A 86 -16.83 14.52 -2.97
C ARG A 86 -15.83 15.65 -3.23
N PHE A 87 -15.87 16.70 -2.40
CA PHE A 87 -15.00 17.86 -2.54
C PHE A 87 -13.56 17.53 -2.16
N THR A 88 -13.33 16.74 -1.10
CA THR A 88 -11.98 16.33 -0.70
C THR A 88 -11.28 15.54 -1.79
N ALA A 89 -11.95 14.54 -2.39
CA ALA A 89 -11.38 13.75 -3.47
C ALA A 89 -11.18 14.58 -4.75
N SER A 90 -12.06 15.56 -5.02
CA SER A 90 -11.88 16.49 -6.15
C SER A 90 -10.67 17.41 -5.96
N ILE A 91 -10.46 17.93 -4.75
CA ILE A 91 -9.23 18.67 -4.40
C ILE A 91 -8.01 17.77 -4.62
N GLY A 92 -8.08 16.50 -4.17
CA GLY A 92 -7.02 15.54 -4.40
C GLY A 92 -6.67 15.35 -5.87
N ALA A 93 -7.68 15.22 -6.75
CA ALA A 93 -7.47 15.09 -8.20
C ALA A 93 -6.79 16.34 -8.80
N VAL A 94 -7.22 17.53 -8.40
CA VAL A 94 -6.60 18.80 -8.86
C VAL A 94 -5.16 18.91 -8.35
N MET A 95 -4.91 18.63 -7.08
CA MET A 95 -3.57 18.67 -6.52
C MET A 95 -2.63 17.66 -7.17
N MET A 96 -3.12 16.47 -7.49
CA MET A 96 -2.36 15.45 -8.20
C MET A 96 -1.99 15.90 -9.62
N ALA A 97 -2.92 16.47 -10.36
CA ALA A 97 -2.65 17.00 -11.69
C ALA A 97 -1.68 18.18 -11.66
N LEU A 98 -1.83 19.09 -10.70
CA LEU A 98 -0.88 20.18 -10.47
C LEU A 98 0.51 19.64 -10.10
N GLY A 99 0.57 18.58 -9.28
CA GLY A 99 1.82 17.95 -8.91
C GLY A 99 2.56 17.35 -10.10
N LEU A 100 1.84 16.69 -11.02
CA LEU A 100 2.41 16.21 -12.27
C LEU A 100 2.89 17.37 -13.17
N ALA A 101 2.10 18.43 -13.28
CA ALA A 101 2.47 19.62 -14.07
C ALA A 101 3.69 20.35 -13.48
N VAL A 102 3.76 20.50 -12.16
CA VAL A 102 4.94 21.06 -11.49
C VAL A 102 6.16 20.16 -11.71
N SER A 103 6.01 18.85 -11.53
CA SER A 103 7.11 17.89 -11.74
C SER A 103 7.65 17.91 -13.17
N SER A 104 6.80 18.16 -14.18
CA SER A 104 7.19 18.21 -15.59
C SER A 104 8.06 19.43 -15.95
N THR A 105 8.20 20.43 -15.07
CA THR A 105 9.07 21.59 -15.31
C THR A 105 10.56 21.26 -15.34
N GLY A 106 10.96 20.08 -14.90
CA GLY A 106 12.31 19.55 -15.08
C GLY A 106 13.32 20.04 -14.05
N SER A 107 12.91 20.35 -12.83
CA SER A 107 13.84 20.60 -11.72
C SER A 107 13.66 19.58 -10.59
N VAL A 108 14.73 19.28 -9.86
CA VAL A 108 14.71 18.39 -8.71
C VAL A 108 13.72 18.86 -7.64
N TRP A 109 13.74 20.15 -7.34
CA TRP A 109 12.81 20.74 -6.36
C TRP A 109 11.36 20.66 -6.82
N ALA A 110 11.10 20.82 -8.10
CA ALA A 110 9.76 20.67 -8.67
C ALA A 110 9.28 19.20 -8.55
N LEU A 111 10.18 18.22 -8.72
CA LEU A 111 9.86 16.82 -8.48
C LEU A 111 9.51 16.56 -7.00
N TYR A 112 10.27 17.12 -6.05
CA TYR A 112 10.00 16.92 -4.62
C TYR A 112 8.70 17.58 -4.18
N VAL A 113 8.47 18.84 -4.57
CA VAL A 113 7.21 19.55 -4.28
C VAL A 113 6.04 18.87 -4.99
N GLY A 114 6.20 18.54 -6.27
CA GLY A 114 5.17 17.88 -7.07
C GLY A 114 4.79 16.50 -6.51
N HIS A 115 5.77 15.65 -6.24
CA HIS A 115 5.50 14.29 -5.78
C HIS A 115 5.23 14.21 -4.26
N GLY A 116 6.03 14.87 -3.43
CA GLY A 116 5.87 14.80 -1.98
C GLY A 116 4.65 15.55 -1.47
N LEU A 117 4.55 16.84 -1.80
CA LEU A 117 3.49 17.71 -1.29
C LEU A 117 2.20 17.57 -2.11
N LEU A 118 2.26 17.78 -3.43
CA LEU A 118 1.05 17.89 -4.24
C LEU A 118 0.45 16.51 -4.53
N ILE A 119 1.22 15.54 -5.02
CA ILE A 119 0.72 14.19 -5.31
C ILE A 119 0.57 13.37 -4.02
N GLY A 120 1.57 13.34 -3.14
CA GLY A 120 1.56 12.52 -1.94
C GLY A 120 0.59 13.04 -0.88
N LEU A 121 0.90 14.20 -0.28
CA LEU A 121 0.17 14.72 0.87
C LEU A 121 -1.24 15.18 0.49
N LEU A 122 -1.37 16.02 -0.53
CA LEU A 122 -2.64 16.65 -0.89
C LEU A 122 -3.44 15.82 -1.90
N GLY A 123 -2.79 15.08 -2.79
CA GLY A 123 -3.40 14.26 -3.82
C GLY A 123 -3.84 12.89 -3.30
N ASN A 124 -2.92 11.97 -3.18
CA ASN A 124 -3.20 10.61 -2.69
C ASN A 124 -3.75 10.58 -1.26
N GLY A 125 -3.27 11.49 -0.39
CA GLY A 125 -3.79 11.63 0.96
C GLY A 125 -5.29 11.97 0.99
N ALA A 126 -5.77 12.82 0.06
CA ALA A 126 -7.18 13.18 -0.07
C ALA A 126 -8.04 12.09 -0.73
N ILE A 127 -7.43 11.19 -1.50
CA ILE A 127 -8.13 10.16 -2.26
C ILE A 127 -8.16 8.84 -1.49
N TYR A 128 -7.00 8.29 -1.11
CA TYR A 128 -6.91 6.92 -0.61
C TYR A 128 -7.65 6.71 0.72
N ALA A 129 -7.19 7.34 1.80
CA ALA A 129 -7.73 7.09 3.12
C ALA A 129 -9.21 7.53 3.26
N PRO A 130 -9.63 8.72 2.78
CA PRO A 130 -11.02 9.13 2.83
C PRO A 130 -11.96 8.23 2.03
N LEU A 131 -11.55 7.74 0.85
CA LEU A 131 -12.37 6.83 0.04
C LEU A 131 -12.48 5.44 0.67
N VAL A 132 -11.44 4.96 1.34
CA VAL A 132 -11.50 3.71 2.13
C VAL A 132 -12.58 3.83 3.21
N VAL A 133 -12.58 4.93 3.98
CA VAL A 133 -13.61 5.20 5.00
C VAL A 133 -14.99 5.35 4.37
N TYR A 134 -15.09 6.08 3.27
CA TYR A 134 -16.34 6.28 2.54
C TYR A 134 -16.99 4.95 2.16
N VAL A 135 -16.24 4.02 1.56
CA VAL A 135 -16.78 2.72 1.14
C VAL A 135 -17.23 1.90 2.35
N THR A 136 -16.53 1.94 3.48
CA THR A 136 -16.97 1.18 4.67
C THR A 136 -18.33 1.61 5.21
N ARG A 137 -18.80 2.82 4.88
CA ARG A 137 -20.14 3.34 5.28
C ARG A 137 -21.29 2.86 4.39
N TRP A 138 -20.98 2.22 3.26
CA TRP A 138 -21.95 1.64 2.34
C TRP A 138 -22.22 0.15 2.58
N PHE A 139 -21.42 -0.49 3.47
CA PHE A 139 -21.47 -1.93 3.69
C PHE A 139 -21.59 -2.25 5.18
N ASP A 140 -22.51 -3.17 5.52
CA ASP A 140 -22.66 -3.72 6.87
C ASP A 140 -22.18 -5.18 6.96
N ARG A 141 -22.45 -6.02 5.96
CA ARG A 141 -22.15 -7.45 5.96
C ARG A 141 -20.87 -7.79 5.19
N ARG A 142 -20.60 -7.11 4.07
CA ARG A 142 -19.49 -7.41 3.14
C ARG A 142 -18.41 -6.33 3.13
N ARG A 143 -18.19 -5.65 4.25
CA ARG A 143 -17.14 -4.60 4.39
C ARG A 143 -15.77 -5.09 3.98
N GLY A 144 -15.39 -6.33 4.38
CA GLY A 144 -14.11 -6.92 4.02
C GLY A 144 -13.94 -7.11 2.51
N SER A 145 -14.97 -7.63 1.83
CA SER A 145 -14.96 -7.80 0.37
C SER A 145 -14.87 -6.47 -0.38
N ALA A 146 -15.61 -5.46 0.09
CA ALA A 146 -15.55 -4.12 -0.51
C ALA A 146 -14.17 -3.48 -0.33
N LEU A 147 -13.57 -3.59 0.86
CA LEU A 147 -12.22 -3.10 1.12
C LEU A 147 -11.16 -3.84 0.30
N ALA A 148 -11.29 -5.16 0.15
CA ALA A 148 -10.40 -5.95 -0.71
C ALA A 148 -10.50 -5.49 -2.16
N LEU A 149 -11.73 -5.26 -2.66
CA LEU A 149 -11.96 -4.76 -4.01
C LEU A 149 -11.27 -3.42 -4.24
N ILE A 150 -11.56 -2.41 -3.43
CA ILE A 150 -10.99 -1.06 -3.64
C ILE A 150 -9.48 -1.01 -3.44
N SER A 151 -8.95 -1.76 -2.47
CA SER A 151 -7.49 -1.86 -2.27
C SER A 151 -6.77 -2.51 -3.45
N SER A 152 -7.50 -3.19 -4.33
CA SER A 152 -6.93 -3.76 -5.57
C SER A 152 -6.63 -2.70 -6.62
N GLY A 153 -7.09 -1.45 -6.44
CA GLY A 153 -6.86 -0.34 -7.37
C GLY A 153 -5.38 -0.06 -7.63
N GLN A 154 -4.53 -0.15 -6.62
CA GLN A 154 -3.08 0.00 -6.78
C GLN A 154 -2.46 -1.09 -7.68
N TYR A 155 -2.96 -2.33 -7.62
CA TYR A 155 -2.47 -3.41 -8.46
C TYR A 155 -2.96 -3.26 -9.90
N ILE A 156 -4.23 -2.85 -10.09
CA ILE A 156 -4.76 -2.52 -11.43
C ILE A 156 -3.96 -1.37 -12.04
N ALA A 157 -3.65 -0.33 -11.28
CA ALA A 157 -2.75 0.73 -11.72
C ALA A 157 -1.40 0.17 -12.19
N GLY A 158 -0.81 -0.73 -11.40
CA GLY A 158 0.47 -1.35 -11.71
C GLY A 158 0.45 -2.35 -12.86
N ILE A 159 -0.70 -2.92 -13.19
CA ILE A 159 -0.85 -3.77 -14.38
C ILE A 159 -0.88 -2.92 -15.66
N VAL A 160 -1.58 -1.79 -15.61
CA VAL A 160 -1.90 -0.98 -16.81
C VAL A 160 -0.83 0.09 -17.08
N TRP A 161 -0.53 0.92 -16.09
CA TRP A 161 0.21 2.16 -16.30
C TRP A 161 1.70 1.98 -16.64
N PRO A 162 2.47 1.00 -16.12
CA PRO A 162 3.89 0.90 -16.45
C PRO A 162 4.16 0.78 -17.95
N SER A 163 3.41 -0.07 -18.65
CA SER A 163 3.56 -0.24 -20.11
C SER A 163 3.09 0.99 -20.90
N VAL A 164 2.05 1.68 -20.41
CA VAL A 164 1.56 2.91 -21.04
C VAL A 164 2.58 4.05 -20.85
N PHE A 165 3.13 4.20 -19.65
CA PHE A 165 4.10 5.25 -19.34
C PHE A 165 5.44 5.01 -20.03
N GLU A 166 5.91 3.77 -20.07
CA GLU A 166 7.14 3.44 -20.79
C GLU A 166 7.03 3.86 -22.25
N ARG A 167 5.91 3.50 -22.91
CA ARG A 167 5.69 3.87 -24.31
C ARG A 167 5.52 5.38 -24.49
N GLY A 168 4.84 6.06 -23.58
CA GLY A 168 4.72 7.52 -23.58
C GLY A 168 6.06 8.22 -23.42
N ILE A 169 6.87 7.77 -22.47
CA ILE A 169 8.21 8.32 -22.20
C ILE A 169 9.14 8.12 -23.39
N THR A 170 9.11 6.96 -23.99
CA THR A 170 9.97 6.65 -25.17
C THR A 170 9.58 7.49 -26.40
N LEU A 171 8.27 7.73 -26.63
CA LEU A 171 7.81 8.45 -27.83
C LEU A 171 7.79 9.97 -27.66
N TYR A 172 7.45 10.48 -26.47
CA TYR A 172 7.15 11.90 -26.24
C TYR A 172 7.98 12.53 -25.14
N GLY A 173 8.80 11.74 -24.45
CA GLY A 173 9.55 12.19 -23.28
C GLY A 173 8.71 12.18 -21.99
N TRP A 174 9.40 12.19 -20.85
CA TRP A 174 8.78 12.05 -19.53
C TRP A 174 7.94 13.28 -19.13
N GLN A 175 8.37 14.52 -19.52
CA GLN A 175 7.63 15.74 -19.22
C GLN A 175 6.25 15.74 -19.89
N THR A 176 6.22 15.45 -21.19
CA THR A 176 4.97 15.39 -21.96
C THR A 176 4.07 14.27 -21.45
N THR A 177 4.64 13.13 -21.06
CA THR A 177 3.88 12.02 -20.48
C THR A 177 3.27 12.40 -19.13
N MET A 178 3.98 13.15 -18.27
CA MET A 178 3.44 13.68 -17.02
C MET A 178 2.25 14.63 -17.27
N LEU A 179 2.39 15.56 -18.22
CA LEU A 179 1.31 16.49 -18.58
C LEU A 179 0.10 15.79 -19.19
N ALA A 180 0.32 14.82 -20.07
CA ALA A 180 -0.76 14.01 -20.64
C ALA A 180 -1.48 13.24 -19.54
N TYR A 181 -0.74 12.66 -18.59
CA TYR A 181 -1.35 11.96 -17.48
C TYR A 181 -2.07 12.88 -16.49
N ALA A 182 -1.58 14.09 -16.26
CA ALA A 182 -2.30 15.13 -15.52
C ALA A 182 -3.67 15.44 -16.15
N ALA A 183 -3.73 15.52 -17.49
CA ALA A 183 -4.99 15.69 -18.20
C ALA A 183 -5.93 14.49 -18.01
N VAL A 184 -5.41 13.24 -18.03
CA VAL A 184 -6.19 12.03 -17.75
C VAL A 184 -6.75 12.05 -16.32
N VAL A 185 -5.93 12.41 -15.33
CA VAL A 185 -6.36 12.55 -13.92
C VAL A 185 -7.52 13.53 -13.80
N LEU A 186 -7.40 14.72 -14.39
CA LEU A 186 -8.48 15.72 -14.38
C LEU A 186 -9.72 15.26 -15.16
N ALA A 187 -9.54 14.73 -16.37
CA ALA A 187 -10.65 14.34 -17.23
C ALA A 187 -11.45 13.15 -16.68
N VAL A 188 -10.83 12.30 -15.86
CA VAL A 188 -11.49 11.09 -15.36
C VAL A 188 -11.82 11.20 -13.87
N ILE A 189 -10.84 11.48 -13.01
CA ILE A 189 -11.09 11.49 -11.56
C ILE A 189 -12.03 12.63 -11.18
N LEU A 190 -11.84 13.83 -11.72
CA LEU A 190 -12.64 14.99 -11.33
C LEU A 190 -14.15 14.83 -11.66
N PRO A 191 -14.58 14.40 -12.86
CA PRO A 191 -15.98 14.08 -13.11
C PRO A 191 -16.50 12.92 -12.25
N LEU A 192 -15.71 11.84 -12.07
CA LEU A 192 -16.12 10.71 -11.23
C LEU A 192 -16.38 11.15 -9.79
N THR A 193 -15.52 12.02 -9.23
CA THR A 193 -15.68 12.51 -7.86
C THR A 193 -16.84 13.49 -7.73
N LEU A 194 -16.99 14.42 -8.67
CA LEU A 194 -18.02 15.47 -8.60
C LEU A 194 -19.42 14.96 -8.96
N LEU A 195 -19.55 14.05 -9.94
CA LEU A 195 -20.83 13.64 -10.47
C LEU A 195 -21.31 12.30 -9.91
N CYS A 196 -20.39 11.36 -9.62
CA CYS A 196 -20.74 9.99 -9.32
C CYS A 196 -20.63 9.63 -7.82
N LEU A 197 -19.78 10.30 -7.03
CA LEU A 197 -19.72 10.04 -5.59
C LEU A 197 -20.95 10.65 -4.92
N ARG A 198 -21.75 9.80 -4.30
CA ARG A 198 -22.94 10.18 -3.54
C ARG A 198 -22.65 10.26 -2.05
N PRO A 199 -23.41 11.03 -1.25
CA PRO A 199 -23.34 10.96 0.20
C PRO A 199 -23.58 9.53 0.69
N SER A 200 -22.81 9.06 1.69
CA SER A 200 -23.01 7.73 2.26
C SER A 200 -24.32 7.66 3.05
N PRO A 201 -25.03 6.51 3.05
CA PRO A 201 -26.30 6.36 3.78
C PRO A 201 -26.13 6.39 5.30
N GLU A 202 -24.98 5.97 5.83
CA GLU A 202 -24.68 6.12 7.26
C GLU A 202 -24.02 7.48 7.53
N PRO A 203 -24.65 8.34 8.37
CA PRO A 203 -23.95 9.49 8.94
C PRO A 203 -22.74 9.00 9.73
N LEU A 204 -21.74 9.87 9.91
CA LEU A 204 -20.72 9.65 10.94
C LEU A 204 -21.42 9.54 12.30
N ALA A 205 -21.86 8.33 12.67
CA ALA A 205 -21.97 8.03 14.07
C ALA A 205 -20.54 8.25 14.60
N ALA A 206 -20.37 9.35 15.36
CA ALA A 206 -19.15 9.56 16.12
C ALA A 206 -18.87 8.19 16.75
N HIS A 207 -17.81 7.54 16.32
CA HIS A 207 -17.32 6.38 17.05
C HIS A 207 -16.96 6.97 18.40
N ALA A 208 -17.97 6.95 19.27
CA ALA A 208 -17.80 7.29 20.65
C ALA A 208 -16.60 6.46 21.08
N MET A 209 -15.53 7.11 21.42
CA MET A 209 -14.40 6.56 22.15
C MET A 209 -14.90 6.14 23.54
N SER A 210 -15.84 5.20 23.56
CA SER A 210 -16.38 4.57 24.75
C SER A 210 -15.67 3.25 24.96
N GLY A 211 -14.47 3.38 25.45
CA GLY A 211 -13.68 2.28 25.96
C GLY A 211 -12.56 2.88 26.77
N ASP A 212 -12.70 2.81 28.09
CA ASP A 212 -11.63 3.12 29.02
C ASP A 212 -10.36 2.39 28.57
N PRO A 213 -9.28 3.09 28.18
CA PRO A 213 -8.06 2.41 27.81
C PRO A 213 -7.62 1.64 29.06
N ARG A 214 -7.70 0.31 29.04
CA ARG A 214 -7.18 -0.53 30.12
C ARG A 214 -5.69 -0.26 30.24
N LYS A 215 -5.33 0.77 30.99
CA LYS A 215 -3.94 1.05 31.38
C LYS A 215 -3.40 -0.23 32.03
N GLY A 216 -2.46 -0.90 31.35
CA GLY A 216 -1.82 -2.08 31.86
C GLY A 216 -2.23 -3.42 31.24
N ALA A 217 -3.07 -3.44 30.19
CA ALA A 217 -3.37 -4.70 29.51
C ALA A 217 -2.11 -5.32 28.90
N THR A 218 -1.83 -6.58 29.27
CA THR A 218 -0.73 -7.37 28.68
C THR A 218 -1.24 -8.09 27.43
N VAL A 219 -0.48 -7.98 26.35
CA VAL A 219 -0.70 -8.71 25.08
C VAL A 219 0.49 -9.63 24.87
N LEU A 220 0.24 -10.91 24.64
CA LEU A 220 1.31 -11.93 24.53
C LEU A 220 2.25 -11.98 25.76
N GLY A 221 1.75 -11.64 26.94
CA GLY A 221 2.54 -11.55 28.17
C GLY A 221 3.52 -10.36 28.21
N MET A 222 3.31 -9.35 27.37
CA MET A 222 4.11 -8.11 27.29
C MET A 222 3.21 -6.89 27.34
N ASN A 223 3.80 -5.72 27.54
CA ASN A 223 3.08 -4.46 27.44
C ASN A 223 2.49 -4.28 26.03
N ALA A 224 1.21 -3.90 25.92
CA ALA A 224 0.49 -3.74 24.65
C ALA A 224 1.20 -2.77 23.69
N ASN A 225 1.76 -1.68 24.20
CA ASN A 225 2.49 -0.71 23.38
C ASN A 225 3.83 -1.25 22.86
N LEU A 226 4.51 -2.11 23.65
CA LEU A 226 5.72 -2.80 23.19
C LEU A 226 5.39 -3.77 22.04
N VAL A 227 4.29 -4.52 22.15
CA VAL A 227 3.84 -5.42 21.05
C VAL A 227 3.53 -4.63 19.80
N LEU A 228 2.84 -3.49 19.92
CA LEU A 228 2.59 -2.61 18.78
C LEU A 228 3.90 -2.07 18.19
N ALA A 229 4.83 -1.62 19.02
CA ALA A 229 6.13 -1.12 18.55
C ALA A 229 6.89 -2.21 17.77
N LEU A 230 6.91 -3.46 18.26
CA LEU A 230 7.51 -4.58 17.55
C LEU A 230 6.82 -4.87 16.21
N ILE A 231 5.48 -4.82 16.15
CA ILE A 231 4.73 -4.96 14.91
C ILE A 231 5.08 -3.83 13.93
N CYS A 232 5.17 -2.59 14.40
CA CYS A 232 5.54 -1.44 13.59
C CYS A 232 6.98 -1.52 13.06
N ILE A 233 7.93 -1.94 13.89
CA ILE A 233 9.33 -2.18 13.49
C ILE A 233 9.39 -3.30 12.44
N ALA A 234 8.67 -4.39 12.66
CA ALA A 234 8.59 -5.49 11.70
C ALA A 234 7.99 -5.02 10.37
N ALA A 235 6.93 -4.20 10.39
CA ALA A 235 6.33 -3.62 9.19
C ALA A 235 7.30 -2.71 8.43
N PHE A 236 8.03 -1.86 9.14
CA PHE A 236 9.06 -1.01 8.55
C PHE A 236 10.14 -1.87 7.85
N PHE A 237 10.67 -2.89 8.53
CA PHE A 237 11.66 -3.81 7.97
C PHE A 237 11.10 -4.63 6.79
N CYS A 238 9.85 -5.05 6.84
CA CYS A 238 9.18 -5.77 5.76
C CYS A 238 8.99 -4.91 4.50
N CYS A 239 8.70 -3.62 4.67
CA CYS A 239 8.42 -2.71 3.57
C CYS A 239 9.68 -2.26 2.82
N ILE A 240 10.86 -2.27 3.46
CA ILE A 240 12.13 -1.94 2.80
C ILE A 240 12.41 -2.87 1.62
N PRO A 241 12.46 -4.21 1.77
CA PRO A 241 12.66 -5.12 0.65
C PRO A 241 11.53 -5.06 -0.39
N MET A 242 10.32 -4.71 0.02
CA MET A 242 9.19 -4.54 -0.88
C MET A 242 9.35 -3.32 -1.81
N ALA A 243 9.98 -2.27 -1.32
CA ALA A 243 10.20 -1.03 -2.08
C ALA A 243 11.21 -1.21 -3.23
N VAL A 244 12.22 -2.08 -3.08
CA VAL A 244 13.29 -2.22 -4.07
C VAL A 244 12.74 -2.65 -5.43
N PRO A 245 12.06 -3.81 -5.60
CA PRO A 245 11.51 -4.18 -6.91
C PRO A 245 10.35 -3.27 -7.34
N ASN A 246 9.50 -2.81 -6.41
CA ASN A 246 8.40 -1.92 -6.78
C ASN A 246 8.87 -0.55 -7.30
N GLY A 247 10.00 -0.04 -6.82
CA GLY A 247 10.52 1.28 -7.19
C GLY A 247 11.61 1.27 -8.26
N HIS A 248 12.36 0.18 -8.37
CA HIS A 248 13.59 0.16 -9.16
C HIS A 248 13.66 -0.93 -10.24
N LEU A 249 12.65 -1.83 -10.35
CA LEU A 249 12.71 -2.97 -11.28
C LEU A 249 12.92 -2.55 -12.73
N VAL A 250 12.22 -1.50 -13.19
CA VAL A 250 12.34 -1.01 -14.57
C VAL A 250 13.75 -0.48 -14.85
N ALA A 251 14.30 0.32 -13.91
CA ALA A 251 15.65 0.83 -14.02
C ALA A 251 16.71 -0.29 -13.93
N PHE A 252 16.52 -1.25 -13.04
CA PHE A 252 17.38 -2.44 -12.90
C PHE A 252 17.44 -3.25 -14.20
N CYS A 253 16.30 -3.55 -14.82
CA CYS A 253 16.25 -4.23 -16.12
C CYS A 253 16.98 -3.44 -17.20
N SER A 254 16.77 -2.12 -17.26
CA SER A 254 17.45 -1.25 -18.23
C SER A 254 18.97 -1.23 -18.05
N ASP A 255 19.46 -1.28 -16.79
CA ASP A 255 20.91 -1.33 -16.50
C ASP A 255 21.54 -2.67 -16.86
N LEU A 256 20.75 -3.75 -16.90
CA LEU A 256 21.18 -5.06 -17.44
C LEU A 256 21.13 -5.15 -18.97
N GLY A 257 20.75 -4.06 -19.68
CA GLY A 257 20.59 -4.04 -21.12
C GLY A 257 19.28 -4.67 -21.63
N ILE A 258 18.34 -4.97 -20.73
CA ILE A 258 17.00 -5.45 -21.08
C ILE A 258 16.15 -4.26 -21.55
N ALA A 259 15.40 -4.45 -22.63
CA ALA A 259 14.56 -3.39 -23.17
C ALA A 259 13.62 -2.80 -22.11
N PRO A 260 13.48 -1.45 -22.02
CA PRO A 260 12.61 -0.80 -21.03
C PRO A 260 11.16 -1.29 -21.05
N THR A 261 10.65 -1.66 -22.25
CA THR A 261 9.33 -2.27 -22.43
C THR A 261 9.18 -3.59 -21.65
N HIS A 262 10.24 -4.42 -21.64
CA HIS A 262 10.25 -5.67 -20.87
C HIS A 262 10.36 -5.42 -19.37
N GLY A 263 11.14 -4.42 -18.94
CA GLY A 263 11.21 -3.99 -17.55
C GLY A 263 9.84 -3.51 -17.03
N ALA A 264 9.13 -2.69 -17.80
CA ALA A 264 7.77 -2.26 -17.49
C ALA A 264 6.78 -3.44 -17.46
N ALA A 265 6.90 -4.39 -18.41
CA ALA A 265 6.09 -5.61 -18.42
C ALA A 265 6.35 -6.50 -17.19
N MET A 266 7.62 -6.63 -16.75
CA MET A 266 7.96 -7.36 -15.52
C MET A 266 7.30 -6.75 -14.28
N LEU A 267 7.29 -5.42 -14.17
CA LEU A 267 6.57 -4.72 -13.09
C LEU A 267 5.05 -4.98 -13.17
N SER A 268 4.49 -4.96 -14.38
CA SER A 268 3.07 -5.30 -14.59
C SER A 268 2.77 -6.74 -14.19
N VAL A 269 3.63 -7.71 -14.54
CA VAL A 269 3.49 -9.12 -14.14
C VAL A 269 3.58 -9.28 -12.62
N LEU A 270 4.54 -8.62 -11.97
CA LEU A 270 4.69 -8.61 -10.52
C LEU A 270 3.37 -8.18 -9.85
N LEU A 271 2.80 -7.06 -10.28
CA LEU A 271 1.59 -6.50 -9.68
C LEU A 271 0.32 -7.28 -10.09
N ALA A 272 0.28 -7.90 -11.26
CA ALA A 272 -0.78 -8.83 -11.64
C ALA A 272 -0.80 -10.09 -10.76
N CYS A 273 0.36 -10.69 -10.54
CA CYS A 273 0.52 -11.83 -9.63
C CYS A 273 0.16 -11.46 -8.19
N ALA A 274 0.51 -10.27 -7.74
CA ALA A 274 0.10 -9.74 -6.44
C ALA A 274 -1.42 -9.57 -6.33
N PHE A 275 -2.08 -9.09 -7.37
CA PHE A 275 -3.53 -8.99 -7.43
C PHE A 275 -4.20 -10.37 -7.28
N LEU A 276 -3.74 -11.34 -8.07
CA LEU A 276 -4.30 -12.71 -8.08
C LEU A 276 -4.10 -13.43 -6.74
N SER A 277 -2.91 -13.33 -6.14
CA SER A 277 -2.60 -14.04 -4.90
C SER A 277 -3.24 -13.44 -3.65
N ARG A 278 -3.73 -12.20 -3.72
CA ARG A 278 -4.29 -11.47 -2.55
C ARG A 278 -5.43 -12.22 -1.86
N GLN A 279 -6.31 -12.85 -2.65
CA GLN A 279 -7.43 -13.62 -2.10
C GLN A 279 -6.95 -14.88 -1.35
N PHE A 280 -5.94 -15.56 -1.89
CA PHE A 280 -5.31 -16.70 -1.24
C PHE A 280 -4.73 -16.32 0.12
N TRP A 281 -4.01 -15.20 0.20
CA TRP A 281 -3.42 -14.69 1.44
C TRP A 281 -4.46 -14.31 2.48
N GLY A 282 -5.59 -13.72 2.06
CA GLY A 282 -6.72 -13.44 2.96
C GLY A 282 -7.27 -14.71 3.60
N MET A 283 -7.55 -15.75 2.78
CA MET A 283 -8.03 -17.04 3.27
C MET A 283 -7.00 -17.73 4.19
N LEU A 284 -5.71 -17.58 3.90
CA LEU A 284 -4.65 -18.13 4.75
C LEU A 284 -4.63 -17.43 6.11
N ALA A 285 -4.68 -16.09 6.12
CA ALA A 285 -4.71 -15.31 7.36
C ALA A 285 -5.91 -15.67 8.25
N ASP A 286 -7.09 -15.88 7.65
CA ASP A 286 -8.29 -16.31 8.38
C ASP A 286 -8.14 -17.69 9.02
N ARG A 287 -7.33 -18.60 8.43
CA ARG A 287 -7.13 -19.96 8.92
C ARG A 287 -6.02 -20.10 9.95
N VAL A 288 -4.88 -19.45 9.72
CA VAL A 288 -3.67 -19.64 10.55
C VAL A 288 -3.42 -18.50 11.52
N GLY A 289 -4.20 -17.41 11.42
CA GLY A 289 -4.02 -16.16 12.17
C GLY A 289 -3.06 -15.19 11.50
N GLY A 290 -3.21 -13.90 11.83
CA GLY A 290 -2.50 -12.81 11.17
C GLY A 290 -0.98 -12.91 11.28
N LEU A 291 -0.41 -13.15 12.48
CA LEU A 291 1.05 -13.21 12.67
C LEU A 291 1.71 -14.35 11.89
N ARG A 292 1.07 -15.54 11.85
CA ARG A 292 1.61 -16.68 11.10
C ARG A 292 1.53 -16.44 9.60
N ALA A 293 0.45 -15.83 9.12
CA ALA A 293 0.31 -15.46 7.71
C ALA A 293 1.38 -14.45 7.29
N VAL A 294 1.69 -13.43 8.12
CA VAL A 294 2.82 -12.52 7.92
C VAL A 294 4.14 -13.28 7.83
N MET A 295 4.39 -14.20 8.74
CA MET A 295 5.64 -14.99 8.75
C MET A 295 5.82 -15.77 7.44
N VAL A 296 4.77 -16.48 6.97
CA VAL A 296 4.83 -17.24 5.72
C VAL A 296 5.02 -16.31 4.51
N GLY A 297 4.27 -15.21 4.42
CA GLY A 297 4.41 -14.23 3.36
C GLY A 297 5.79 -13.59 3.31
N SER A 298 6.35 -13.22 4.48
CA SER A 298 7.70 -12.67 4.59
C SER A 298 8.78 -13.70 4.21
N ALA A 299 8.59 -14.98 4.51
CA ALA A 299 9.48 -16.04 4.05
C ALA A 299 9.44 -16.19 2.51
N CYS A 300 8.26 -16.19 1.90
CA CYS A 300 8.11 -16.17 0.44
C CYS A 300 8.78 -14.94 -0.18
N GLN A 301 8.61 -13.77 0.43
CA GLN A 301 9.26 -12.53 -0.01
C GLN A 301 10.79 -12.63 0.08
N ALA A 302 11.36 -13.22 1.16
CA ALA A 302 12.79 -13.43 1.31
C ALA A 302 13.37 -14.29 0.18
N VAL A 303 12.69 -15.39 -0.15
CA VAL A 303 13.09 -16.27 -1.26
C VAL A 303 13.05 -15.52 -2.58
N ALA A 304 11.98 -14.79 -2.85
CA ALA A 304 11.83 -14.07 -4.12
C ALA A 304 12.84 -12.91 -4.27
N ILE A 305 13.12 -12.14 -3.21
CA ILE A 305 14.11 -11.06 -3.29
C ILE A 305 15.54 -11.61 -3.46
N THR A 306 15.83 -12.78 -2.88
CA THR A 306 17.08 -13.50 -3.13
C THR A 306 17.16 -13.94 -4.60
N GLY A 307 16.02 -14.28 -5.22
CA GLY A 307 15.93 -14.57 -6.64
C GLY A 307 16.39 -13.38 -7.51
N PHE A 308 15.99 -12.15 -7.20
CA PHE A 308 16.49 -10.94 -7.88
C PHE A 308 18.01 -10.74 -7.73
N LEU A 309 18.57 -11.14 -6.58
CA LEU A 309 20.00 -11.06 -6.34
C LEU A 309 20.80 -12.06 -7.23
N LEU A 310 20.22 -13.23 -7.47
CA LEU A 310 20.89 -14.34 -8.16
C LEU A 310 20.61 -14.39 -9.66
N THR A 311 19.60 -13.68 -10.15
CA THR A 311 19.09 -13.79 -11.52
C THR A 311 19.27 -12.47 -12.27
N GLN A 312 19.93 -12.52 -13.42
CA GLN A 312 20.18 -11.37 -14.29
C GLN A 312 19.67 -11.56 -15.73
N ASN A 313 19.19 -12.76 -16.06
CA ASN A 313 18.61 -13.03 -17.38
C ASN A 313 17.11 -12.65 -17.41
N GLU A 314 16.64 -12.27 -18.57
CA GLU A 314 15.30 -11.75 -18.79
C GLU A 314 14.18 -12.73 -18.36
N ILE A 315 14.26 -13.99 -18.78
CA ILE A 315 13.24 -15.01 -18.45
C ILE A 315 13.20 -15.26 -16.94
N GLY A 316 14.37 -15.37 -16.31
CA GLY A 316 14.48 -15.54 -14.87
C GLY A 316 13.92 -14.35 -14.11
N LEU A 317 14.13 -13.12 -14.58
CA LEU A 317 13.57 -11.91 -13.94
C LEU A 317 12.04 -11.85 -14.07
N PHE A 318 11.45 -12.30 -15.19
CA PHE A 318 9.99 -12.47 -15.27
C PHE A 318 9.47 -13.47 -14.25
N ALA A 319 10.13 -14.63 -14.11
CA ALA A 319 9.74 -15.65 -13.15
C ALA A 319 9.88 -15.17 -11.70
N VAL A 320 10.97 -14.50 -11.36
CA VAL A 320 11.21 -13.92 -10.02
C VAL A 320 10.23 -12.79 -9.74
N SER A 321 9.91 -11.94 -10.71
CA SER A 321 8.90 -10.89 -10.57
C SER A 321 7.52 -11.47 -10.26
N ALA A 322 7.12 -12.53 -10.98
CA ALA A 322 5.88 -13.25 -10.70
C ALA A 322 5.88 -13.88 -9.31
N ALA A 323 6.96 -14.58 -8.92
CA ALA A 323 7.10 -15.20 -7.61
C ALA A 323 7.06 -14.17 -6.47
N PHE A 324 7.72 -13.03 -6.65
CA PHE A 324 7.68 -11.92 -5.69
C PHE A 324 6.25 -11.40 -5.53
N GLY A 325 5.54 -11.14 -6.65
CA GLY A 325 4.16 -10.71 -6.65
C GLY A 325 3.24 -11.68 -5.90
N LEU A 326 3.38 -12.99 -6.16
CA LEU A 326 2.61 -14.02 -5.47
C LEU A 326 2.90 -14.06 -3.97
N GLY A 327 4.14 -13.80 -3.55
CA GLY A 327 4.58 -13.96 -2.16
C GLY A 327 4.22 -12.78 -1.24
N PHE A 328 4.33 -11.54 -1.73
CA PHE A 328 4.29 -10.37 -0.83
C PHE A 328 2.90 -9.75 -0.60
N SER A 329 1.94 -9.98 -1.51
CA SER A 329 0.70 -9.19 -1.57
C SER A 329 -0.17 -9.28 -0.32
N GLY A 330 -0.09 -10.37 0.41
CA GLY A 330 -0.88 -10.62 1.62
C GLY A 330 -0.26 -10.13 2.92
N ILE A 331 0.99 -9.72 2.93
CA ILE A 331 1.72 -9.41 4.17
C ILE A 331 1.05 -8.24 4.92
N ILE A 332 0.82 -7.13 4.23
CA ILE A 332 0.22 -5.93 4.86
C ILE A 332 -1.20 -6.17 5.39
N PRO A 333 -2.14 -6.79 4.64
CA PRO A 333 -3.43 -7.19 5.20
C PRO A 333 -3.32 -8.12 6.40
N SER A 334 -2.39 -9.08 6.38
CA SER A 334 -2.19 -10.02 7.49
C SER A 334 -1.70 -9.33 8.77
N TYR A 335 -0.90 -8.27 8.67
CA TYR A 335 -0.57 -7.42 9.82
C TYR A 335 -1.81 -6.73 10.41
N VAL A 336 -2.73 -6.26 9.56
CA VAL A 336 -3.97 -5.64 10.04
C VAL A 336 -4.84 -6.68 10.76
N VAL A 337 -4.91 -7.92 10.23
CA VAL A 337 -5.58 -9.04 10.92
C VAL A 337 -4.91 -9.29 12.27
N ALA A 338 -3.59 -9.39 12.34
CA ALA A 338 -2.85 -9.60 13.59
C ALA A 338 -3.13 -8.49 14.63
N ILE A 339 -3.16 -7.23 14.21
CA ILE A 339 -3.49 -6.10 15.11
C ILE A 339 -4.92 -6.25 15.66
N ARG A 340 -5.88 -6.64 14.82
CA ARG A 340 -7.27 -6.85 15.24
C ARG A 340 -7.46 -8.06 16.15
N GLU A 341 -6.65 -9.11 15.99
CA GLU A 341 -6.65 -10.29 16.86
C GLU A 341 -6.01 -10.00 18.23
N LEU A 342 -4.98 -9.15 18.26
CA LEU A 342 -4.18 -8.93 19.45
C LEU A 342 -4.70 -7.77 20.32
N PHE A 343 -5.40 -6.80 19.74
CA PHE A 343 -5.83 -5.59 20.44
C PHE A 343 -7.34 -5.40 20.41
N PRO A 344 -7.93 -4.77 21.45
CA PRO A 344 -9.34 -4.42 21.47
C PRO A 344 -9.73 -3.55 20.27
N SER A 345 -10.95 -3.71 19.77
CA SER A 345 -11.47 -2.93 18.63
C SER A 345 -11.44 -1.41 18.86
N SER A 346 -11.62 -0.96 20.10
CA SER A 346 -11.51 0.45 20.50
C SER A 346 -10.11 1.03 20.27
N GLU A 347 -9.06 0.22 20.38
CA GLU A 347 -7.67 0.64 20.17
C GLU A 347 -7.23 0.49 18.72
N ALA A 348 -7.89 -0.35 17.93
CA ALA A 348 -7.56 -0.57 16.51
C ALA A 348 -7.66 0.74 15.70
N ALA A 349 -8.52 1.65 16.10
CA ALA A 349 -8.76 2.94 15.42
C ALA A 349 -7.49 3.81 15.29
N TRP A 350 -6.57 3.74 16.25
CA TRP A 350 -5.31 4.49 16.20
C TRP A 350 -4.09 3.58 15.90
N ARG A 351 -4.14 2.30 16.31
CA ARG A 351 -3.03 1.36 16.10
C ARG A 351 -2.82 1.00 14.64
N VAL A 352 -3.91 0.80 13.89
CA VAL A 352 -3.83 0.47 12.47
C VAL A 352 -3.25 1.64 11.63
N PRO A 353 -3.70 2.90 11.77
CA PRO A 353 -3.04 4.02 11.09
C PRO A 353 -1.57 4.21 11.47
N THR A 354 -1.22 4.00 12.75
CA THR A 354 0.19 4.06 13.19
C THR A 354 1.04 3.00 12.48
N PHE A 355 0.56 1.75 12.41
CA PHE A 355 1.19 0.68 11.66
C PHE A 355 1.35 1.05 10.16
N PHE A 356 0.31 1.57 9.50
CA PHE A 356 0.40 1.97 8.10
C PHE A 356 1.41 3.08 7.87
N PHE A 357 1.47 4.07 8.76
CA PHE A 357 2.45 5.15 8.65
C PHE A 357 3.88 4.64 8.71
N LEU A 358 4.18 3.71 9.65
CA LEU A 358 5.51 3.10 9.76
C LEU A 358 5.82 2.20 8.54
N GLY A 359 4.86 1.44 8.04
CA GLY A 359 5.02 0.65 6.81
C GLY A 359 5.31 1.54 5.59
N MET A 360 4.56 2.62 5.40
CA MET A 360 4.81 3.59 4.31
C MET A 360 6.17 4.27 4.45
N SER A 361 6.59 4.58 5.69
CA SER A 361 7.95 5.10 5.95
C SER A 361 9.03 4.07 5.58
N GLY A 362 8.78 2.78 5.80
CA GLY A 362 9.65 1.70 5.34
C GLY A 362 9.74 1.61 3.81
N MET A 363 8.62 1.77 3.10
CA MET A 363 8.59 1.87 1.64
C MET A 363 9.40 3.07 1.13
N ALA A 364 9.23 4.22 1.76
CA ALA A 364 9.95 5.45 1.42
C ALA A 364 11.46 5.27 1.63
N PHE A 365 11.85 4.81 2.82
CA PHE A 365 13.25 4.58 3.16
C PHE A 365 13.89 3.53 2.24
N GLY A 366 13.22 2.42 1.98
CA GLY A 366 13.73 1.35 1.11
C GLY A 366 13.92 1.79 -0.34
N SER A 367 13.01 2.58 -0.89
CA SER A 367 13.13 3.12 -2.24
C SER A 367 14.30 4.11 -2.36
N TRP A 368 14.43 5.04 -1.42
CA TRP A 368 15.56 5.98 -1.39
C TRP A 368 16.90 5.26 -1.16
N LEU A 369 16.96 4.33 -0.20
CA LEU A 369 18.16 3.56 0.13
C LEU A 369 18.66 2.73 -1.08
N ALA A 370 17.74 2.14 -1.84
CA ALA A 370 18.10 1.40 -3.04
C ALA A 370 18.76 2.30 -4.10
N GLY A 371 18.27 3.53 -4.27
CA GLY A 371 18.91 4.54 -5.11
C GLY A 371 20.32 4.92 -4.62
N MET A 372 20.46 5.19 -3.31
CA MET A 372 21.73 5.55 -2.69
C MET A 372 22.78 4.43 -2.80
N LEU A 373 22.36 3.18 -2.61
CA LEU A 373 23.26 2.03 -2.79
C LEU A 373 23.67 1.87 -4.24
N TYR A 374 22.77 2.09 -5.19
CA TYR A 374 23.10 2.11 -6.61
C TYR A 374 24.10 3.22 -6.95
N ASP A 375 23.90 4.43 -6.45
CA ASP A 375 24.81 5.56 -6.70
C ASP A 375 26.23 5.29 -6.17
N HIS A 376 26.33 4.57 -5.04
CA HIS A 376 27.62 4.23 -4.45
C HIS A 376 28.32 3.06 -5.13
N PHE A 377 27.58 2.00 -5.50
CA PHE A 377 28.17 0.76 -6.02
C PHE A 377 28.09 0.63 -7.55
N GLY A 378 27.22 1.36 -8.23
CA GLY A 378 26.98 1.29 -9.67
C GLY A 378 26.11 0.12 -10.13
N PHE A 379 25.57 -0.70 -9.21
CA PHE A 379 24.70 -1.85 -9.52
C PHE A 379 23.77 -2.19 -8.36
N TYR A 380 22.68 -2.94 -8.64
CA TYR A 380 21.60 -3.17 -7.67
C TYR A 380 21.79 -4.33 -6.69
N ALA A 381 22.80 -5.22 -6.88
CA ALA A 381 22.97 -6.34 -5.96
C ALA A 381 23.08 -5.94 -4.48
N PRO A 382 23.77 -4.84 -4.08
CA PRO A 382 23.76 -4.37 -2.70
C PRO A 382 22.37 -3.97 -2.20
N ALA A 383 21.54 -3.36 -3.05
CA ALA A 383 20.18 -2.98 -2.68
C ALA A 383 19.30 -4.21 -2.39
N PHE A 384 19.38 -5.24 -3.22
CA PHE A 384 18.69 -6.50 -2.98
C PHE A 384 19.22 -7.24 -1.75
N ALA A 385 20.56 -7.27 -1.54
CA ALA A 385 21.20 -7.88 -0.36
C ALA A 385 20.74 -7.21 0.94
N VAL A 386 20.73 -5.87 0.98
CA VAL A 386 20.18 -5.11 2.12
C VAL A 386 18.68 -5.38 2.29
N GLY A 387 17.95 -5.54 1.21
CA GLY A 387 16.55 -5.98 1.24
C GLY A 387 16.40 -7.34 1.93
N VAL A 388 17.24 -8.32 1.58
CA VAL A 388 17.25 -9.65 2.24
C VAL A 388 17.55 -9.50 3.74
N PHE A 389 18.56 -8.69 4.11
CA PHE A 389 18.89 -8.43 5.51
C PHE A 389 17.71 -7.89 6.31
N PHE A 390 17.03 -6.86 5.83
CA PHE A 390 15.87 -6.30 6.51
C PHE A 390 14.68 -7.28 6.54
N ASN A 391 14.53 -8.12 5.51
CA ASN A 391 13.51 -9.16 5.53
C ASN A 391 13.79 -10.23 6.59
N VAL A 392 15.04 -10.65 6.76
CA VAL A 392 15.45 -11.57 7.82
C VAL A 392 15.23 -10.94 9.20
N ALA A 393 15.55 -9.65 9.37
CA ALA A 393 15.26 -8.92 10.60
C ALA A 393 13.74 -8.88 10.90
N ASN A 394 12.92 -8.64 9.88
CA ASN A 394 11.46 -8.74 10.01
C ASN A 394 11.04 -10.15 10.45
N LEU A 395 11.54 -11.20 9.79
CA LEU A 395 11.24 -12.60 10.14
C LEU A 395 11.63 -12.93 11.58
N ALA A 396 12.76 -12.40 12.06
CA ALA A 396 13.19 -12.59 13.46
C ALA A 396 12.18 -11.96 14.45
N VAL A 397 11.74 -10.71 14.19
CA VAL A 397 10.76 -10.03 15.05
C VAL A 397 9.40 -10.76 15.02
N ILE A 398 8.91 -11.12 13.83
CA ILE A 398 7.62 -11.82 13.71
C ILE A 398 7.72 -13.24 14.30
N GLY A 399 8.82 -13.95 14.06
CA GLY A 399 9.08 -15.26 14.68
C GLY A 399 9.05 -15.22 16.20
N PHE A 400 9.66 -14.17 16.80
CA PHE A 400 9.57 -13.92 18.23
C PHE A 400 8.11 -13.73 18.70
N LEU A 401 7.32 -12.91 18.00
CA LEU A 401 5.90 -12.68 18.33
C LEU A 401 5.06 -13.96 18.19
N VAL A 402 5.27 -14.75 17.14
CA VAL A 402 4.59 -16.04 16.91
C VAL A 402 4.94 -17.05 18.01
N ALA A 403 6.21 -17.14 18.40
CA ALA A 403 6.64 -18.01 19.51
C ALA A 403 5.98 -17.62 20.84
N ARG A 404 5.90 -16.33 21.14
CA ARG A 404 5.20 -15.80 22.32
C ARG A 404 3.70 -16.11 22.27
N GLN A 405 3.05 -15.96 21.13
CA GLN A 405 1.63 -16.30 20.95
C GLN A 405 1.38 -17.77 21.22
N SER A 406 2.21 -18.66 20.70
CA SER A 406 2.10 -20.10 20.92
C SER A 406 2.30 -20.50 22.39
N SER A 407 3.30 -19.91 23.06
CA SER A 407 3.56 -20.14 24.48
C SER A 407 2.41 -19.64 25.38
N ASN A 408 1.81 -18.50 25.05
CA ASN A 408 0.70 -17.95 25.82
C ASN A 408 -0.57 -18.81 25.67
N ASN A 409 -0.85 -19.29 24.46
CA ASN A 409 -1.97 -20.19 24.19
C ASN A 409 -1.81 -21.55 24.93
N ALA A 410 -0.59 -22.08 24.99
CA ALA A 410 -0.30 -23.31 25.75
C ALA A 410 -0.56 -23.15 27.26
N LYS A 411 -0.18 -22.00 27.84
CA LYS A 411 -0.44 -21.70 29.26
C LYS A 411 -1.93 -21.59 29.57
N VAL A 412 -2.71 -20.95 28.70
CA VAL A 412 -4.16 -20.81 28.88
C VAL A 412 -4.84 -22.18 28.84
N LEU A 413 -4.40 -23.09 27.95
CA LEU A 413 -4.93 -24.45 27.87
C LEU A 413 -4.61 -25.28 29.14
N THR A 414 -3.39 -25.18 29.68
CA THR A 414 -2.99 -25.87 30.90
C THR A 414 -3.72 -25.37 32.13
N THR A 415 -4.04 -24.09 32.23
CA THR A 415 -4.83 -23.54 33.34
C THR A 415 -6.33 -23.81 33.22
N ALA A 416 -6.86 -24.10 32.02
CA ALA A 416 -8.26 -24.45 31.81
C ALA A 416 -8.54 -25.96 32.07
N THR A 417 -7.50 -26.79 32.10
CA THR A 417 -7.58 -28.25 32.34
C THR A 417 -7.17 -28.67 33.77
N ALA A 418 -6.68 -27.72 34.57
CA ALA A 418 -6.37 -27.88 36.01
C ALA A 418 -7.49 -27.29 36.88
#